data_2dc9bd058f57c092216a3fbe33219e38
#
_entry.id   2dc9bd058f57c092216a3fbe33219e38
#
_cell.length_a   1.000
_cell.length_b   1.000
_cell.length_c   1.000
_cell.angle_alpha   90.00
_cell.angle_beta   90.00
_cell.angle_gamma   90.00
#
_symmetry.space_group_name_H-M   'P 1'
#
loop_
_entity.id
_entity.type
_entity.pdbx_description
1 polymer ?
#
loop_
_entity_poly.entity_id
_entity_poly.type
_entity_poly.pdbx_seq_one_letter_code
_entity_poly.pdbx_strand_id
1 'polypeptide(L)'
;VLPYVDLYFKKQLLKDTSLYTNEFYCGRLYSDYYHQKLGLTDEFLASIHYLTALKEYLYKLRVSWNVAFYDRMGGKTWIYKHPFKFADPNVIENDSERTIDIHYGGSNPKVYGDVVGYQRKKMLELIMNLRDTTHPDVYKKISREEYLEELKHSKSIASPFGWGECCLRDFEAFYNRAILLKPSMEHCVTYPDLYKPFETYIPINWDFSDFEN
;
A
#
# COMPACT_ATOMS: atom_id res chain seq x y z
N VAL A 1 -25.11 2.60 -6.43
CA VAL A 1 -25.02 3.45 -5.23
C VAL A 1 -25.06 4.92 -5.58
N LEU A 2 -24.19 5.41 -6.50
CA LEU A 2 -24.05 6.84 -6.82
C LEU A 2 -25.36 7.57 -7.18
N PRO A 3 -26.32 6.98 -7.91
CA PRO A 3 -27.62 7.63 -8.15
C PRO A 3 -28.42 7.96 -6.88
N TYR A 4 -28.21 7.21 -5.81
CA TYR A 4 -29.05 7.22 -4.59
C TYR A 4 -28.42 7.95 -3.39
N VAL A 5 -27.27 8.59 -3.58
CA VAL A 5 -26.57 9.35 -2.53
C VAL A 5 -26.22 10.74 -3.03
N ASP A 6 -26.12 11.70 -2.12
CA ASP A 6 -25.67 13.05 -2.45
C ASP A 6 -24.17 13.12 -2.64
N LEU A 7 -23.40 12.45 -1.78
CA LEU A 7 -21.95 12.34 -1.84
C LEU A 7 -21.51 10.90 -1.57
N TYR A 8 -20.41 10.51 -2.21
CA TYR A 8 -19.79 9.21 -2.02
C TYR A 8 -18.32 9.37 -1.65
N PHE A 9 -17.96 8.96 -0.44
CA PHE A 9 -16.63 9.10 0.11
C PHE A 9 -15.81 7.82 -0.09
N LYS A 10 -14.59 7.99 -0.62
CA LYS A 10 -13.60 6.92 -0.81
C LYS A 10 -12.35 7.24 0.01
N LYS A 11 -11.73 6.23 0.63
CA LYS A 11 -10.46 6.40 1.38
C LYS A 11 -9.30 6.85 0.49
N GLN A 12 -9.39 6.58 -0.81
CA GLN A 12 -8.52 7.05 -1.87
C GLN A 12 -9.35 7.33 -3.11
N LEU A 13 -8.98 8.34 -3.87
CA LEU A 13 -9.67 8.76 -5.07
C LEU A 13 -8.65 8.87 -6.21
N LEU A 14 -9.01 8.44 -7.42
CA LEU A 14 -8.18 8.71 -8.58
C LEU A 14 -8.18 10.22 -8.85
N LYS A 15 -7.00 10.79 -9.14
CA LYS A 15 -6.86 12.21 -9.50
C LYS A 15 -7.70 12.54 -10.72
N ASP A 16 -7.59 11.69 -11.74
CA ASP A 16 -8.51 11.74 -12.89
C ASP A 16 -9.74 10.88 -12.57
N THR A 17 -10.79 11.53 -12.12
CA THR A 17 -12.05 10.86 -11.79
C THR A 17 -12.76 10.31 -13.02
N SER A 18 -12.44 10.75 -14.24
CA SER A 18 -13.02 10.22 -15.47
C SER A 18 -12.69 8.72 -15.65
N LEU A 19 -11.56 8.28 -15.11
CA LEU A 19 -11.13 6.88 -15.13
C LEU A 19 -12.11 5.92 -14.44
N TYR A 20 -12.98 6.41 -13.54
CA TYR A 20 -14.02 5.57 -12.96
C TYR A 20 -15.12 5.15 -13.95
N THR A 21 -15.16 5.74 -15.14
CA THR A 21 -16.07 5.34 -16.21
C THR A 21 -15.52 4.19 -17.07
N ASN A 22 -14.25 3.83 -16.90
CA ASN A 22 -13.57 2.79 -17.65
C ASN A 22 -13.68 1.44 -16.96
N GLU A 23 -13.73 0.39 -17.76
CA GLU A 23 -13.52 -0.97 -17.29
C GLU A 23 -12.01 -1.24 -17.25
N PHE A 24 -11.51 -1.68 -16.10
CA PHE A 24 -10.13 -2.10 -15.93
C PHE A 24 -10.03 -3.60 -15.73
N TYR A 25 -9.04 -4.22 -16.31
CA TYR A 25 -8.77 -5.64 -16.07
C TYR A 25 -8.66 -5.94 -14.59
N CYS A 26 -9.40 -6.93 -14.10
CA CYS A 26 -9.55 -7.22 -12.67
C CYS A 26 -10.00 -6.01 -11.81
N GLY A 27 -10.66 -5.01 -12.40
CA GLY A 27 -11.29 -3.86 -11.74
C GLY A 27 -10.33 -2.86 -11.08
N ARG A 28 -9.05 -2.83 -11.47
CA ARG A 28 -8.04 -1.93 -10.89
C ARG A 28 -7.13 -1.36 -11.96
N LEU A 29 -6.78 -0.08 -11.83
CA LEU A 29 -5.90 0.61 -12.76
C LEU A 29 -4.52 -0.08 -12.89
N TYR A 30 -3.90 -0.47 -11.79
CA TYR A 30 -2.60 -1.14 -11.81
C TYR A 30 -2.69 -2.59 -12.34
N SER A 31 -3.81 -3.28 -12.14
CA SER A 31 -4.02 -4.61 -12.72
C SER A 31 -4.13 -4.53 -14.25
N ASP A 32 -4.84 -3.53 -14.74
CA ASP A 32 -4.97 -3.24 -16.16
C ASP A 32 -3.60 -2.90 -16.77
N TYR A 33 -2.79 -2.08 -16.08
CA TYR A 33 -1.42 -1.78 -16.48
C TYR A 33 -0.59 -3.06 -16.66
N TYR A 34 -0.62 -3.99 -15.68
CA TYR A 34 0.15 -5.23 -15.78
C TYR A 34 -0.38 -6.17 -16.87
N HIS A 35 -1.67 -6.21 -17.03
CA HIS A 35 -2.27 -6.98 -18.14
C HIS A 35 -1.80 -6.43 -19.49
N GLN A 36 -1.89 -5.13 -19.71
CA GLN A 36 -1.52 -4.49 -20.98
C GLN A 36 -0.02 -4.49 -21.25
N LYS A 37 0.81 -4.23 -20.22
CA LYS A 37 2.27 -4.09 -20.39
C LYS A 37 3.04 -5.39 -20.32
N LEU A 38 2.58 -6.34 -19.49
CA LEU A 38 3.32 -7.57 -19.21
C LEU A 38 2.56 -8.82 -19.68
N GLY A 39 1.35 -8.69 -20.24
CA GLY A 39 0.52 -9.80 -20.67
C GLY A 39 0.04 -10.70 -19.55
N LEU A 40 0.04 -10.21 -18.29
CA LEU A 40 -0.39 -11.01 -17.15
C LEU A 40 -1.90 -11.22 -17.19
N THR A 41 -2.33 -12.43 -16.85
CA THR A 41 -3.74 -12.82 -16.82
C THR A 41 -4.10 -13.46 -15.49
N ASP A 42 -5.36 -13.30 -15.09
CA ASP A 42 -5.96 -13.96 -13.94
C ASP A 42 -7.42 -14.22 -14.26
N GLU A 43 -7.73 -15.45 -14.66
CA GLU A 43 -9.06 -15.82 -15.15
C GLU A 43 -10.13 -15.66 -14.05
N PHE A 44 -9.79 -16.00 -12.81
CA PHE A 44 -10.74 -15.87 -11.71
C PHE A 44 -11.08 -14.41 -11.43
N LEU A 45 -10.09 -13.54 -11.27
CA LEU A 45 -10.32 -12.12 -11.01
C LEU A 45 -10.95 -11.41 -12.23
N ALA A 46 -10.60 -11.81 -13.44
CA ALA A 46 -11.18 -11.26 -14.66
C ALA A 46 -12.66 -11.63 -14.82
N SER A 47 -13.09 -12.77 -14.25
CA SER A 47 -14.50 -13.17 -14.27
C SER A 47 -15.39 -12.32 -13.35
N ILE A 48 -14.80 -11.56 -12.44
CA ILE A 48 -15.54 -10.67 -11.53
C ILE A 48 -15.90 -9.39 -12.27
N HIS A 49 -17.19 -9.15 -12.44
CA HIS A 49 -17.67 -7.93 -13.09
C HIS A 49 -17.66 -6.74 -12.15
N TYR A 50 -16.87 -5.72 -12.45
CA TYR A 50 -16.79 -4.47 -11.72
C TYR A 50 -17.61 -3.40 -12.42
N LEU A 51 -18.59 -2.84 -11.70
CA LEU A 51 -19.44 -1.78 -12.24
C LEU A 51 -18.65 -0.48 -12.36
N THR A 52 -18.72 0.14 -13.51
CA THR A 52 -18.22 1.49 -13.78
C THR A 52 -19.15 2.56 -13.22
N ALA A 53 -18.64 3.75 -12.99
CA ALA A 53 -19.45 4.90 -12.63
C ALA A 53 -20.02 5.58 -13.88
N LEU A 54 -21.25 6.04 -13.81
CA LEU A 54 -21.81 6.92 -14.85
C LEU A 54 -21.21 8.32 -14.72
N LYS A 55 -20.83 8.93 -15.83
CA LYS A 55 -20.13 10.22 -15.90
C LYS A 55 -20.87 11.33 -15.15
N GLU A 56 -22.18 11.35 -15.25
CA GLU A 56 -23.05 12.34 -14.59
C GLU A 56 -23.01 12.30 -13.05
N TYR A 57 -22.46 11.23 -12.43
CA TYR A 57 -22.38 11.12 -10.97
C TYR A 57 -20.96 11.30 -10.41
N LEU A 58 -19.96 11.53 -11.26
CA LEU A 58 -18.57 11.68 -10.80
C LEU A 58 -18.37 12.86 -9.87
N TYR A 59 -19.18 13.92 -10.02
CA TYR A 59 -19.17 15.09 -9.15
C TYR A 59 -19.51 14.78 -7.69
N LYS A 60 -20.11 13.63 -7.40
CA LYS A 60 -20.44 13.17 -6.04
C LYS A 60 -19.25 12.54 -5.32
N LEU A 61 -18.18 12.19 -6.04
CA LEU A 61 -17.02 11.53 -5.45
C LEU A 61 -16.21 12.50 -4.59
N ARG A 62 -15.85 12.05 -3.40
CA ARG A 62 -14.99 12.80 -2.45
C ARG A 62 -13.97 11.86 -1.83
N VAL A 63 -12.78 12.41 -1.56
CA VAL A 63 -11.81 11.71 -0.74
C VAL A 63 -12.24 11.77 0.72
N SER A 64 -12.13 10.66 1.42
CA SER A 64 -12.41 10.54 2.85
C SER A 64 -11.12 10.41 3.63
N TRP A 65 -11.23 10.59 4.94
CA TRP A 65 -10.17 10.22 5.87
C TRP A 65 -9.79 8.75 5.70
N ASN A 66 -8.49 8.47 5.72
CA ASN A 66 -8.02 7.10 5.60
C ASN A 66 -8.20 6.36 6.94
N VAL A 67 -8.99 5.31 6.91
CA VAL A 67 -9.35 4.51 8.10
C VAL A 67 -8.26 3.54 8.55
N ALA A 68 -7.12 3.48 7.87
CA ALA A 68 -6.06 2.53 8.22
C ALA A 68 -5.44 2.78 9.61
N PHE A 69 -5.68 3.94 10.20
CA PHE A 69 -5.30 4.24 11.58
C PHE A 69 -6.15 3.53 12.64
N TYR A 70 -7.25 2.88 12.23
CA TYR A 70 -8.29 2.51 13.18
C TYR A 70 -8.01 1.27 14.03
N ASP A 71 -7.37 0.22 13.52
CA ASP A 71 -7.54 -1.08 14.18
C ASP A 71 -6.25 -1.85 14.57
N ARG A 72 -5.10 -1.51 14.05
CA ARG A 72 -3.92 -2.37 14.23
C ARG A 72 -2.74 -1.73 14.95
N MET A 73 -2.83 -0.45 15.24
CA MET A 73 -1.77 0.32 15.90
C MET A 73 -1.91 0.32 17.44
N GLY A 74 -2.65 -0.60 18.02
CA GLY A 74 -2.79 -0.69 19.48
C GLY A 74 -4.17 -1.11 19.99
N GLY A 75 -5.03 -1.68 19.12
CA GLY A 75 -6.36 -2.18 19.48
C GLY A 75 -7.45 -1.11 19.50
N LYS A 76 -8.69 -1.55 19.51
CA LYS A 76 -9.92 -0.73 19.38
C LYS A 76 -10.03 0.47 20.34
N THR A 77 -9.34 0.44 21.46
CA THR A 77 -9.39 1.49 22.47
C THR A 77 -8.29 2.53 22.34
N TRP A 78 -7.24 2.26 21.56
CA TRP A 78 -6.07 3.14 21.49
C TRP A 78 -6.37 4.48 20.83
N ILE A 79 -7.08 4.50 19.70
CA ILE A 79 -7.46 5.74 18.99
C ILE A 79 -8.40 6.61 19.84
N TYR A 80 -9.33 5.99 20.57
CA TYR A 80 -10.24 6.74 21.44
C TYR A 80 -9.54 7.32 22.66
N LYS A 81 -8.50 6.64 23.18
CA LYS A 81 -7.72 7.12 24.33
C LYS A 81 -6.63 8.12 23.95
N HIS A 82 -6.11 8.02 22.72
CA HIS A 82 -4.96 8.80 22.27
C HIS A 82 -5.10 9.29 20.82
N PRO A 83 -6.16 10.08 20.50
CA PRO A 83 -6.49 10.46 19.12
C PRO A 83 -5.39 11.29 18.43
N PHE A 84 -4.43 11.82 19.19
CA PHE A 84 -3.36 12.67 18.65
C PHE A 84 -1.95 12.12 18.88
N LYS A 85 -1.80 10.91 19.40
CA LYS A 85 -0.50 10.27 19.53
C LYS A 85 -0.22 9.39 18.33
N PHE A 86 0.33 9.98 17.28
CA PHE A 86 0.67 9.29 16.04
C PHE A 86 2.04 8.61 16.05
N ALA A 87 2.83 8.75 17.10
CA ALA A 87 4.12 8.11 17.25
C ALA A 87 4.18 7.29 18.53
N ASP A 88 4.74 6.09 18.47
CA ASP A 88 5.09 5.31 19.64
C ASP A 88 6.22 6.03 20.38
N PRO A 89 6.08 6.35 21.68
CA PRO A 89 7.17 6.94 22.43
C PRO A 89 8.39 6.03 22.52
N ASN A 90 8.24 4.72 22.26
CA ASN A 90 9.31 3.73 22.25
C ASN A 90 9.90 3.48 20.85
N VAL A 91 9.52 4.27 19.85
CA VAL A 91 10.17 4.18 18.53
C VAL A 91 11.65 4.51 18.67
N ILE A 92 12.48 3.67 18.07
CA ILE A 92 13.92 3.89 18.00
C ILE A 92 14.19 5.18 17.20
N GLU A 93 14.77 6.17 17.85
CA GLU A 93 15.11 7.46 17.21
C GLU A 93 16.50 7.46 16.59
N ASN A 94 17.37 6.56 17.06
CA ASN A 94 18.74 6.46 16.59
C ASN A 94 18.84 5.45 15.43
N ASP A 95 19.17 5.93 14.24
CA ASP A 95 19.32 5.06 13.07
C ASP A 95 20.42 3.99 13.22
N SER A 96 21.44 4.22 14.07
CA SER A 96 22.45 3.22 14.36
C SER A 96 21.93 1.97 15.07
N GLU A 97 20.77 2.05 15.68
CA GLU A 97 20.09 0.92 16.33
C GLU A 97 19.18 0.14 15.35
N ARG A 98 18.97 0.67 14.15
CA ARG A 98 18.18 0.00 13.11
C ARG A 98 19.06 -0.95 12.33
N THR A 99 18.86 -2.23 12.55
CA THR A 99 19.68 -3.33 12.01
C THR A 99 19.09 -3.95 10.74
N ILE A 100 17.84 -3.63 10.41
CA ILE A 100 17.14 -4.13 9.22
C ILE A 100 17.11 -3.02 8.19
N ASP A 101 17.73 -3.22 7.05
CA ASP A 101 17.76 -2.22 5.98
C ASP A 101 16.39 -2.12 5.29
N ILE A 102 15.83 -3.27 4.91
CA ILE A 102 14.51 -3.34 4.26
C ILE A 102 13.65 -4.41 4.92
N HIS A 103 12.51 -4.02 5.45
CA HIS A 103 11.49 -4.95 5.93
C HIS A 103 10.41 -5.16 4.86
N TYR A 104 10.17 -6.44 4.52
CA TYR A 104 9.05 -6.85 3.70
C TYR A 104 8.09 -7.71 4.52
N GLY A 105 7.13 -7.08 5.19
CA GLY A 105 6.08 -7.78 5.96
C GLY A 105 4.88 -8.20 5.11
N GLY A 106 5.10 -8.67 3.88
CA GLY A 106 4.04 -9.03 2.94
C GLY A 106 3.38 -10.36 3.25
N SER A 107 2.07 -10.44 3.05
CA SER A 107 1.38 -11.73 2.93
C SER A 107 1.92 -12.49 1.73
N ASN A 108 1.80 -13.81 1.76
CA ASN A 108 2.16 -14.67 0.62
C ASN A 108 1.55 -14.11 -0.69
N PRO A 109 2.38 -13.80 -1.71
CA PRO A 109 1.89 -13.24 -2.97
C PRO A 109 0.81 -14.08 -3.65
N LYS A 110 0.85 -15.39 -3.51
CA LYS A 110 -0.11 -16.33 -4.11
C LYS A 110 -1.57 -16.08 -3.69
N VAL A 111 -1.80 -15.46 -2.55
CA VAL A 111 -3.15 -15.13 -2.06
C VAL A 111 -3.86 -14.09 -2.95
N TYR A 112 -3.09 -13.34 -3.73
CA TYR A 112 -3.60 -12.22 -4.54
C TYR A 112 -3.76 -12.57 -6.03
N GLY A 113 -3.48 -13.81 -6.43
CA GLY A 113 -3.44 -14.20 -7.84
C GLY A 113 -2.22 -13.61 -8.57
N ASP A 114 -2.15 -13.84 -9.88
CA ASP A 114 -0.96 -13.49 -10.67
C ASP A 114 -0.86 -12.00 -11.00
N VAL A 115 -1.97 -11.34 -11.24
CA VAL A 115 -1.99 -9.93 -11.64
C VAL A 115 -1.91 -9.00 -10.43
N VAL A 116 -2.82 -9.15 -9.47
CA VAL A 116 -2.81 -8.32 -8.25
C VAL A 116 -1.61 -8.64 -7.37
N GLY A 117 -1.17 -9.90 -7.36
CA GLY A 117 0.00 -10.37 -6.62
C GLY A 117 1.35 -10.03 -7.26
N TYR A 118 1.38 -9.59 -8.51
CA TYR A 118 2.62 -9.34 -9.26
C TYR A 118 3.58 -8.42 -8.52
N GLN A 119 3.12 -7.27 -8.07
CA GLN A 119 3.97 -6.31 -7.36
C GLN A 119 4.59 -6.90 -6.09
N ARG A 120 3.81 -7.70 -5.36
CA ARG A 120 4.28 -8.37 -4.15
C ARG A 120 5.37 -9.38 -4.44
N LYS A 121 5.16 -10.19 -5.49
CA LYS A 121 6.13 -11.18 -5.94
C LYS A 121 7.40 -10.51 -6.45
N LYS A 122 7.26 -9.49 -7.29
CA LYS A 122 8.39 -8.79 -7.91
C LYS A 122 9.21 -8.03 -6.89
N MET A 123 8.57 -7.28 -6.00
CA MET A 123 9.27 -6.55 -4.93
C MET A 123 10.03 -7.50 -4.00
N LEU A 124 9.40 -8.62 -3.62
CA LEU A 124 10.06 -9.63 -2.80
C LEU A 124 11.30 -10.21 -3.50
N GLU A 125 11.16 -10.59 -4.78
CA GLU A 125 12.26 -11.09 -5.60
C GLU A 125 13.43 -10.11 -5.65
N LEU A 126 13.14 -8.83 -5.87
CA LEU A 126 14.16 -7.78 -5.93
C LEU A 126 14.87 -7.60 -4.59
N ILE A 127 14.13 -7.52 -3.48
CA ILE A 127 14.72 -7.40 -2.14
C ILE A 127 15.63 -8.59 -1.83
N MET A 128 15.21 -9.82 -2.15
CA MET A 128 15.99 -11.03 -1.91
C MET A 128 17.29 -11.09 -2.74
N ASN A 129 17.36 -10.35 -3.85
CA ASN A 129 18.52 -10.28 -4.71
C ASN A 129 19.48 -9.11 -4.38
N LEU A 130 19.08 -8.20 -3.49
CA LEU A 130 19.96 -7.12 -3.05
C LEU A 130 21.16 -7.70 -2.29
N ARG A 131 22.37 -7.22 -2.66
CA ARG A 131 23.61 -7.56 -1.95
C ARG A 131 23.81 -6.62 -0.77
N ASP A 132 24.50 -7.12 0.25
CA ASP A 132 24.90 -6.31 1.42
C ASP A 132 23.74 -5.59 2.12
N THR A 133 22.53 -6.17 2.00
CA THR A 133 21.30 -5.62 2.56
C THR A 133 20.70 -6.60 3.56
N THR A 134 20.42 -6.12 4.75
CA THR A 134 19.77 -6.94 5.80
C THR A 134 18.26 -6.87 5.65
N HIS A 135 17.63 -8.03 5.63
CA HIS A 135 16.17 -8.17 5.64
C HIS A 135 15.76 -9.41 6.45
N PRO A 136 14.58 -9.40 7.09
CA PRO A 136 14.07 -10.58 7.78
C PRO A 136 13.81 -11.74 6.81
N ASP A 137 13.81 -12.97 7.35
CA ASP A 137 13.35 -14.13 6.61
C ASP A 137 11.84 -14.01 6.34
N VAL A 138 11.49 -13.64 5.12
CA VAL A 138 10.11 -13.39 4.68
C VAL A 138 9.24 -14.64 4.65
N TYR A 139 9.85 -15.82 4.71
CA TYR A 139 9.14 -17.10 4.75
C TYR A 139 8.90 -17.60 6.17
N LYS A 140 9.62 -17.04 7.16
CA LYS A 140 9.44 -17.37 8.56
C LYS A 140 8.09 -16.84 9.07
N LYS A 141 7.30 -17.72 9.64
CA LYS A 141 6.09 -17.30 10.34
C LYS A 141 6.48 -16.78 11.72
N ILE A 142 6.27 -15.51 11.97
CA ILE A 142 6.57 -14.82 13.22
C ILE A 142 5.30 -14.44 13.98
N SER A 143 5.41 -14.19 15.26
CA SER A 143 4.32 -13.64 16.07
C SER A 143 4.05 -12.17 15.73
N ARG A 144 2.92 -11.65 16.20
CA ARG A 144 2.62 -10.22 16.02
C ARG A 144 3.62 -9.33 16.76
N GLU A 145 4.08 -9.76 17.90
CA GLU A 145 5.06 -9.07 18.74
C GLU A 145 6.42 -9.01 18.04
N GLU A 146 6.91 -10.13 17.52
CA GLU A 146 8.16 -10.19 16.73
C GLU A 146 8.05 -9.29 15.49
N TYR A 147 6.93 -9.33 14.77
CA TYR A 147 6.70 -8.46 13.62
C TYR A 147 6.79 -6.98 13.98
N LEU A 148 6.15 -6.56 15.07
CA LEU A 148 6.21 -5.15 15.51
C LEU A 148 7.60 -4.75 15.95
N GLU A 149 8.37 -5.67 16.53
CA GLU A 149 9.75 -5.41 16.91
C GLU A 149 10.66 -5.28 15.67
N GLU A 150 10.49 -6.15 14.68
CA GLU A 150 11.21 -6.02 13.39
C GLU A 150 10.92 -4.66 12.73
N LEU A 151 9.68 -4.19 12.74
CA LEU A 151 9.33 -2.87 12.18
C LEU A 151 10.06 -1.72 12.87
N LYS A 152 10.23 -1.77 14.19
CA LYS A 152 10.97 -0.74 14.94
C LYS A 152 12.44 -0.69 14.54
N HIS A 153 13.04 -1.86 14.31
CA HIS A 153 14.45 -1.98 13.92
C HIS A 153 14.68 -1.82 12.42
N SER A 154 13.65 -1.44 11.65
CA SER A 154 13.75 -1.29 10.20
C SER A 154 14.04 0.15 9.79
N LYS A 155 15.01 0.34 8.88
CA LYS A 155 15.30 1.62 8.23
C LYS A 155 14.25 1.94 7.19
N SER A 156 13.85 0.94 6.41
CA SER A 156 12.82 1.08 5.38
C SER A 156 11.81 -0.07 5.41
N ILE A 157 10.60 0.20 4.94
CA ILE A 157 9.50 -0.76 4.86
C ILE A 157 8.95 -0.77 3.45
N ALA A 158 9.04 -1.93 2.81
CA ALA A 158 8.50 -2.16 1.47
C ALA A 158 7.00 -2.46 1.53
N SER A 159 6.21 -1.66 0.83
CA SER A 159 4.75 -1.76 0.83
C SER A 159 4.15 -1.79 -0.58
N PRO A 160 4.26 -2.91 -1.29
CA PRO A 160 3.57 -3.08 -2.57
C PRO A 160 2.06 -3.02 -2.38
N PHE A 161 1.34 -2.73 -3.46
CA PHE A 161 -0.12 -2.75 -3.47
C PHE A 161 -0.66 -4.14 -3.06
N GLY A 162 -1.90 -4.15 -2.59
CA GLY A 162 -2.65 -5.36 -2.28
C GLY A 162 -3.97 -5.34 -3.06
N TRP A 163 -5.07 -5.57 -2.37
CA TRP A 163 -6.40 -5.38 -2.96
C TRP A 163 -6.74 -3.90 -3.23
N GLY A 164 -5.91 -2.99 -2.78
CA GLY A 164 -5.94 -1.57 -3.06
C GLY A 164 -4.56 -0.97 -2.91
N GLU A 165 -4.40 0.27 -3.35
CA GLU A 165 -3.12 0.96 -3.34
C GLU A 165 -2.69 1.37 -1.93
N CYS A 166 -3.62 1.92 -1.12
CA CYS A 166 -3.36 2.21 0.29
C CYS A 166 -3.35 0.93 1.11
N CYS A 167 -2.22 0.63 1.71
CA CYS A 167 -2.02 -0.54 2.55
C CYS A 167 -1.85 -0.14 4.02
N LEU A 168 -2.18 -1.05 4.93
CA LEU A 168 -1.97 -0.82 6.36
C LEU A 168 -0.48 -0.63 6.69
N ARG A 169 0.38 -1.31 5.95
CA ARG A 169 1.83 -1.24 6.09
C ARG A 169 2.40 0.15 5.82
N ASP A 170 1.74 0.95 4.98
CA ASP A 170 2.13 2.34 4.74
C ASP A 170 2.12 3.13 6.06
N PHE A 171 1.08 2.92 6.87
CA PHE A 171 0.93 3.57 8.17
C PHE A 171 1.85 2.96 9.23
N GLU A 172 2.14 1.66 9.14
CA GLU A 172 3.14 1.02 9.99
C GLU A 172 4.53 1.62 9.73
N ALA A 173 4.88 1.96 8.46
CA ALA A 173 6.11 2.66 8.14
C ALA A 173 6.17 4.05 8.78
N PHE A 174 5.14 4.87 8.58
CA PHE A 174 5.08 6.21 9.17
C PHE A 174 5.11 6.19 10.70
N TYR A 175 4.41 5.24 11.30
CA TYR A 175 4.36 5.08 12.74
C TYR A 175 5.74 4.74 13.33
N ASN A 176 6.49 3.87 12.66
CA ASN A 176 7.84 3.48 13.08
C ASN A 176 8.93 4.43 12.55
N ARG A 177 8.58 5.56 11.93
CA ARG A 177 9.53 6.52 11.34
C ARG A 177 10.51 5.85 10.36
N ALA A 178 10.06 4.79 9.70
CA ALA A 178 10.81 4.10 8.67
C ALA A 178 10.50 4.71 7.29
N ILE A 179 11.47 4.65 6.38
CA ILE A 179 11.26 5.09 4.99
C ILE A 179 10.27 4.14 4.33
N LEU A 180 9.19 4.68 3.78
CA LEU A 180 8.23 3.90 3.02
C LEU A 180 8.71 3.73 1.57
N LEU A 181 8.94 2.49 1.14
CA LEU A 181 9.20 2.14 -0.26
C LEU A 181 7.91 1.60 -0.88
N LYS A 182 7.41 2.25 -1.92
CA LYS A 182 6.08 1.93 -2.44
C LYS A 182 5.96 2.24 -3.94
N PRO A 183 5.23 1.41 -4.71
CA PRO A 183 4.87 1.79 -6.08
C PRO A 183 4.18 3.15 -6.11
N SER A 184 4.51 3.98 -7.13
CA SER A 184 4.04 5.36 -7.24
C SER A 184 2.54 5.50 -6.99
N MET A 185 2.20 6.44 -6.11
CA MET A 185 0.84 6.79 -5.72
C MET A 185 0.34 8.06 -6.41
N GLU A 186 1.08 8.59 -7.39
CA GLU A 186 0.78 9.88 -8.03
C GLU A 186 -0.58 9.94 -8.72
N HIS A 187 -1.15 8.79 -9.08
CA HIS A 187 -2.49 8.68 -9.66
C HIS A 187 -3.62 8.81 -8.64
N CYS A 188 -3.30 8.81 -7.35
CA CYS A 188 -4.27 8.85 -6.26
C CYS A 188 -4.26 10.16 -5.47
N VAL A 189 -5.43 10.50 -4.95
CA VAL A 189 -5.61 11.50 -3.90
C VAL A 189 -6.01 10.78 -2.62
N THR A 190 -5.36 11.13 -1.51
CA THR A 190 -5.67 10.64 -0.16
C THR A 190 -5.88 11.81 0.80
N TYR A 191 -6.55 11.58 1.90
CA TYR A 191 -6.67 12.55 2.98
C TYR A 191 -6.37 11.89 4.33
N PRO A 192 -5.39 12.42 5.11
CA PRO A 192 -4.43 13.45 4.70
C PRO A 192 -3.64 13.06 3.46
N ASP A 193 -2.99 14.03 2.80
CA ASP A 193 -2.10 13.80 1.66
C ASP A 193 -0.77 13.20 2.17
N LEU A 194 -0.74 11.87 2.19
CA LEU A 194 0.34 11.09 2.81
C LEU A 194 1.45 10.70 1.83
N TYR A 195 1.17 10.75 0.52
CA TYR A 195 2.09 10.22 -0.48
C TYR A 195 2.74 11.34 -1.29
N LYS A 196 3.68 12.03 -0.67
CA LYS A 196 4.50 13.05 -1.31
C LYS A 196 5.84 12.42 -1.73
N PRO A 197 6.10 12.27 -3.05
CA PRO A 197 7.32 11.66 -3.55
C PRO A 197 8.57 12.31 -2.96
N PHE A 198 9.49 11.48 -2.47
CA PHE A 198 10.78 11.87 -1.86
C PHE A 198 10.69 12.76 -0.60
N GLU A 199 9.46 13.02 -0.10
CA GLU A 199 9.25 13.68 1.20
C GLU A 199 8.75 12.68 2.25
N THR A 200 7.70 11.93 1.92
CA THR A 200 7.06 10.98 2.85
C THR A 200 7.21 9.53 2.42
N TYR A 201 7.55 9.28 1.17
CA TYR A 201 7.85 7.94 0.67
C TYR A 201 8.79 8.01 -0.53
N ILE A 202 9.48 6.90 -0.81
CA ILE A 202 10.23 6.72 -2.04
C ILE A 202 9.34 6.00 -3.04
N PRO A 203 8.92 6.68 -4.13
CA PRO A 203 8.13 6.07 -5.18
C PRO A 203 8.99 5.09 -5.99
N ILE A 204 8.39 3.98 -6.36
CA ILE A 204 8.97 2.98 -7.26
C ILE A 204 8.08 2.92 -8.49
N ASN A 205 8.65 2.84 -9.68
CA ASN A 205 7.90 2.65 -10.91
C ASN A 205 7.07 1.35 -10.83
N TRP A 206 5.90 1.32 -11.46
CA TRP A 206 5.04 0.14 -11.41
C TRP A 206 5.66 -1.10 -12.05
N ASP A 207 6.59 -0.92 -12.99
CA ASP A 207 7.39 -2.00 -13.62
C ASP A 207 8.67 -2.34 -12.85
N PHE A 208 8.95 -1.62 -11.74
CA PHE A 208 10.15 -1.77 -10.91
C PHE A 208 11.47 -1.48 -11.63
N SER A 209 11.44 -0.75 -12.74
CA SER A 209 12.64 -0.43 -13.53
C SER A 209 13.67 0.43 -12.80
N ASP A 210 13.28 1.10 -11.72
CA ASP A 210 14.08 2.02 -10.91
C ASP A 210 14.42 1.49 -9.50
N PHE A 211 14.12 0.21 -9.21
CA PHE A 211 14.23 -0.34 -7.86
C PHE A 211 15.67 -0.38 -7.32
N GLU A 212 16.67 -0.52 -8.19
CA GLU A 212 18.10 -0.60 -7.82
C GLU A 212 18.81 0.75 -7.93
N ASN A 213 18.13 1.81 -8.34
CA ASN A 213 18.65 3.16 -8.47
C ASN A 213 18.30 4.03 -7.26
#